data_cce9e6b5f746555d1905c02a03aea3de
#
_entry.id   cce9e6b5f746555d1905c02a03aea3de
#
_cell.length_a   1.000
_cell.length_b   1.000
_cell.length_c   1.000
_cell.angle_alpha   90.00
_cell.angle_beta   90.00
_cell.angle_gamma   90.00
#
_symmetry.space_group_name_H-M   'P 1'
#
loop_
_entity.id
_entity.type
_entity.pdbx_description
1 polymer ?
#
loop_
_entity_poly.entity_id
_entity_poly.type
_entity_poly.pdbx_seq_one_letter_code
_entity_poly.pdbx_strand_id
1 'polypeptide(L)'
;MQKNKQTPGTVLKGLLAKHGLNCNRLAKAINMSNAMVRLLVLDKSPVSVAAAFRLAKFFKTTPEYWLSLQMKYDLAKADDDKALAKELGNITDVSKYSFVRKPHTPKAGKTAKKTAGKRKVAKKAPARKATRKPVRKARKK
;
A
#
# COMPACT_ATOMS: atom_id res chain seq x y z
N MET A 1 15.06 -9.81 30.88
CA MET A 1 15.23 -8.46 30.28
C MET A 1 14.09 -8.24 29.31
N GLN A 2 13.13 -7.41 29.67
CA GLN A 2 12.03 -7.05 28.78
C GLN A 2 12.64 -6.18 27.67
N LYS A 3 12.84 -6.78 26.48
CA LYS A 3 13.15 -6.01 25.28
C LYS A 3 12.02 -4.99 25.11
N ASN A 4 12.36 -3.73 25.18
CA ASN A 4 11.45 -2.60 24.99
C ASN A 4 10.80 -2.76 23.60
N LYS A 5 9.73 -3.55 23.52
CA LYS A 5 8.99 -3.77 22.26
C LYS A 5 8.28 -2.45 21.94
N GLN A 6 8.97 -1.59 21.18
CA GLN A 6 8.34 -0.40 20.62
C GLN A 6 7.33 -0.84 19.56
N THR A 7 6.12 -1.10 20.03
CA THR A 7 5.01 -1.40 19.13
C THR A 7 4.48 -0.10 18.52
N PRO A 8 3.87 -0.14 17.33
CA PRO A 8 3.24 1.05 16.73
C PRO A 8 2.21 1.69 17.67
N GLY A 9 1.43 0.88 18.38
CA GLY A 9 0.44 1.37 19.33
C GLY A 9 1.05 2.04 20.56
N THR A 10 2.15 1.50 21.09
CA THR A 10 2.87 2.13 22.22
C THR A 10 3.43 3.49 21.83
N VAL A 11 4.04 3.60 20.64
CA VAL A 11 4.55 4.86 20.10
C VAL A 11 3.40 5.85 19.88
N LEU A 12 2.30 5.40 19.28
CA LEU A 12 1.12 6.23 19.05
C LEU A 12 0.54 6.75 20.37
N LYS A 13 0.41 5.88 21.38
CA LYS A 13 -0.04 6.25 22.72
C LYS A 13 0.86 7.31 23.36
N GLY A 14 2.18 7.17 23.24
CA GLY A 14 3.16 8.15 23.74
C GLY A 14 3.02 9.51 23.06
N LEU A 15 2.84 9.52 21.72
CA LEU A 15 2.63 10.77 20.97
C LEU A 15 1.29 11.43 21.33
N LEU A 16 0.22 10.67 21.53
CA LEU A 16 -1.05 11.21 22.00
C LEU A 16 -0.92 11.88 23.37
N ALA A 17 -0.24 11.23 24.31
CA ALA A 17 0.03 11.79 25.64
C ALA A 17 0.89 13.06 25.55
N LYS A 18 1.95 13.04 24.75
CA LYS A 18 2.84 14.18 24.54
C LYS A 18 2.11 15.43 24.02
N HIS A 19 1.13 15.24 23.15
CA HIS A 19 0.37 16.33 22.54
C HIS A 19 -0.97 16.61 23.23
N GLY A 20 -1.28 15.96 24.35
CA GLY A 20 -2.54 16.12 25.06
C GLY A 20 -3.78 15.75 24.23
N LEU A 21 -3.62 14.80 23.29
CA LEU A 21 -4.65 14.36 22.37
C LEU A 21 -5.28 13.05 22.85
N ASN A 22 -6.58 12.93 22.61
CA ASN A 22 -7.28 11.65 22.77
C ASN A 22 -7.56 10.99 21.42
N CYS A 23 -7.92 9.71 21.43
CA CYS A 23 -8.21 8.94 20.23
C CYS A 23 -9.29 9.58 19.35
N ASN A 24 -10.33 10.22 19.97
CA ASN A 24 -11.40 10.87 19.23
C ASN A 24 -10.90 12.10 18.45
N ARG A 25 -10.07 12.92 19.07
CA ARG A 25 -9.48 14.10 18.39
C ARG A 25 -8.56 13.68 17.26
N LEU A 26 -7.70 12.69 17.51
CA LEU A 26 -6.84 12.14 16.46
C LEU A 26 -7.68 11.58 15.31
N ALA A 27 -8.68 10.75 15.60
CA ALA A 27 -9.54 10.14 14.60
C ALA A 27 -10.18 11.15 13.65
N LYS A 28 -10.71 12.25 14.21
CA LYS A 28 -11.27 13.36 13.43
C LYS A 28 -10.19 14.04 12.59
N ALA A 29 -9.02 14.31 13.17
CA ALA A 29 -7.92 15.03 12.49
C ALA A 29 -7.33 14.23 11.30
N ILE A 30 -7.26 12.91 11.40
CA ILE A 30 -6.70 12.05 10.34
C ILE A 30 -7.79 11.41 9.46
N ASN A 31 -9.05 11.79 9.65
CA ASN A 31 -10.20 11.25 8.92
C ASN A 31 -10.26 9.71 8.97
N MET A 32 -10.22 9.18 10.20
CA MET A 32 -10.38 7.75 10.49
C MET A 32 -11.47 7.54 11.55
N SER A 33 -12.03 6.34 11.60
CA SER A 33 -12.98 6.02 12.67
C SER A 33 -12.28 5.94 14.03
N ASN A 34 -12.95 6.39 15.09
CA ASN A 34 -12.41 6.31 16.45
C ASN A 34 -12.13 4.85 16.88
N ALA A 35 -12.97 3.91 16.44
CA ALA A 35 -12.76 2.49 16.70
C ALA A 35 -11.43 2.00 16.12
N MET A 36 -11.12 2.39 14.86
CA MET A 36 -9.85 2.02 14.21
C MET A 36 -8.64 2.60 14.95
N VAL A 37 -8.69 3.88 15.34
CA VAL A 37 -7.60 4.52 16.09
C VAL A 37 -7.38 3.82 17.44
N ARG A 38 -8.45 3.43 18.14
CA ARG A 38 -8.35 2.66 19.38
C ARG A 38 -7.70 1.29 19.18
N LEU A 39 -8.08 0.59 18.10
CA LEU A 39 -7.48 -0.70 17.76
C LEU A 39 -5.98 -0.55 17.44
N LEU A 40 -5.57 0.51 16.74
CA LEU A 40 -4.16 0.82 16.49
C LEU A 40 -3.38 1.09 17.79
N VAL A 41 -3.95 1.87 18.72
CA VAL A 41 -3.33 2.18 20.02
C VAL A 41 -3.16 0.94 20.90
N LEU A 42 -4.06 -0.03 20.75
CA LEU A 42 -4.03 -1.30 21.49
C LEU A 42 -3.24 -2.42 20.77
N ASP A 43 -2.58 -2.13 19.66
CA ASP A 43 -1.90 -3.11 18.81
C ASP A 43 -2.81 -4.30 18.37
N LYS A 44 -4.13 -4.09 18.36
CA LYS A 44 -5.12 -5.07 17.89
C LYS A 44 -5.38 -5.02 16.39
N SER A 45 -4.93 -3.97 15.73
CA SER A 45 -5.00 -3.82 14.28
C SER A 45 -3.65 -3.36 13.74
N PRO A 46 -3.18 -3.93 12.63
CA PRO A 46 -1.93 -3.51 12.01
C PRO A 46 -2.05 -2.10 11.42
N VAL A 47 -0.93 -1.40 11.39
CA VAL A 47 -0.84 -0.09 10.72
C VAL A 47 -0.82 -0.31 9.21
N SER A 48 -1.92 -0.03 8.53
CA SER A 48 -1.99 -0.08 7.08
C SER A 48 -1.19 1.07 6.44
N VAL A 49 -0.82 0.92 5.16
CA VAL A 49 -0.12 1.97 4.41
C VAL A 49 -0.90 3.29 4.46
N ALA A 50 -2.22 3.25 4.23
CA ALA A 50 -3.07 4.43 4.29
C ALA A 50 -3.08 5.09 5.68
N ALA A 51 -3.08 4.30 6.76
CA ALA A 51 -2.98 4.81 8.13
C ALA A 51 -1.61 5.43 8.39
N ALA A 52 -0.53 4.79 7.92
CA ALA A 52 0.84 5.30 8.03
C ALA A 52 0.99 6.69 7.40
N PHE A 53 0.48 6.89 6.19
CA PHE A 53 0.50 8.20 5.51
C PHE A 53 -0.28 9.27 6.29
N ARG A 54 -1.45 8.94 6.84
CA ARG A 54 -2.28 9.88 7.62
C ARG A 54 -1.60 10.25 8.93
N LEU A 55 -1.06 9.28 9.65
CA LEU A 55 -0.31 9.49 10.88
C LEU A 55 0.96 10.31 10.63
N ALA A 56 1.70 9.96 9.58
CA ALA A 56 2.91 10.68 9.18
C ALA A 56 2.64 12.15 8.89
N LYS A 57 1.59 12.43 8.13
CA LYS A 57 1.19 13.82 7.82
C LYS A 57 0.78 14.59 9.08
N PHE A 58 0.05 13.94 9.99
CA PHE A 58 -0.42 14.59 11.22
C PHE A 58 0.71 14.88 12.21
N PHE A 59 1.60 13.88 12.46
CA PHE A 59 2.71 14.00 13.41
C PHE A 59 4.00 14.56 12.80
N LYS A 60 3.98 14.95 11.51
CA LYS A 60 5.16 15.43 10.76
C LYS A 60 6.33 14.42 10.80
N THR A 61 6.00 13.15 10.65
CA THR A 61 6.93 12.02 10.54
C THR A 61 6.88 11.45 9.13
N THR A 62 7.61 10.37 8.86
CA THR A 62 7.56 9.67 7.57
C THR A 62 6.64 8.44 7.63
N PRO A 63 5.98 8.07 6.54
CA PRO A 63 5.17 6.84 6.50
C PRO A 63 6.01 5.59 6.75
N GLU A 64 7.25 5.58 6.27
CA GLU A 64 8.22 4.49 6.45
C GLU A 64 8.51 4.23 7.92
N TYR A 65 8.55 5.29 8.74
CA TYR A 65 8.73 5.16 10.19
C TYR A 65 7.63 4.27 10.80
N TRP A 66 6.37 4.54 10.49
CA TRP A 66 5.22 3.77 11.00
C TRP A 66 5.21 2.34 10.48
N LEU A 67 5.51 2.15 9.19
CA LEU A 67 5.57 0.83 8.58
C LEU A 67 6.76 0.01 9.12
N SER A 68 7.90 0.63 9.37
CA SER A 68 9.04 -0.05 9.96
C SER A 68 8.78 -0.52 11.40
N LEU A 69 8.02 0.26 12.18
CA LEU A 69 7.57 -0.16 13.52
C LEU A 69 6.65 -1.38 13.43
N GLN A 70 5.70 -1.36 12.47
CA GLN A 70 4.79 -2.49 12.24
C GLN A 70 5.57 -3.73 11.81
N MET A 71 6.45 -3.59 10.84
CA MET A 71 7.29 -4.70 10.35
C MET A 71 8.11 -5.34 11.48
N LYS A 72 8.77 -4.52 12.32
CA LYS A 72 9.54 -5.02 13.48
C LYS A 72 8.66 -5.76 14.48
N TYR A 73 7.46 -5.25 14.71
CA TYR A 73 6.49 -5.89 15.60
C TYR A 73 6.03 -7.24 15.05
N ASP A 74 5.68 -7.29 13.75
CA ASP A 74 5.20 -8.50 13.10
C ASP A 74 6.30 -9.57 13.01
N LEU A 75 7.54 -9.18 12.70
CA LEU A 75 8.69 -10.10 12.72
C LEU A 75 8.93 -10.68 14.12
N ALA A 76 8.93 -9.84 15.15
CA ALA A 76 9.12 -10.31 16.52
C ALA A 76 7.99 -11.25 16.97
N LYS A 77 6.77 -11.03 16.49
CA LYS A 77 5.63 -11.92 16.74
C LYS A 77 5.77 -13.25 15.98
N ALA A 78 6.26 -13.19 14.74
CA ALA A 78 6.51 -14.38 13.93
C ALA A 78 7.64 -15.23 14.50
N ASP A 79 8.70 -14.61 15.03
CA ASP A 79 9.81 -15.31 15.69
C ASP A 79 9.36 -16.06 16.96
N ASP A 80 8.37 -15.53 17.68
CA ASP A 80 7.77 -16.16 18.85
C ASP A 80 6.78 -17.30 18.48
N ASP A 81 6.39 -17.44 17.19
CA ASP A 81 5.41 -18.41 16.70
C ASP A 81 6.08 -19.78 16.39
N LYS A 82 5.88 -20.72 17.32
CA LYS A 82 6.42 -22.10 17.16
C LYS A 82 5.79 -22.89 15.99
N ALA A 83 4.55 -22.56 15.60
CA ALA A 83 3.90 -23.20 14.46
C ALA A 83 4.58 -22.78 13.16
N LEU A 84 4.81 -21.49 12.99
CA LEU A 84 5.55 -20.95 11.85
C LEU A 84 6.98 -21.51 11.79
N ALA A 85 7.67 -21.61 12.92
CA ALA A 85 9.03 -22.18 12.97
C ALA A 85 9.08 -23.64 12.48
N LYS A 86 8.06 -24.43 12.80
CA LYS A 86 7.92 -25.80 12.28
C LYS A 86 7.68 -25.85 10.77
N GLU A 87 6.81 -24.97 10.27
CA GLU A 87 6.51 -24.88 8.84
C GLU A 87 7.75 -24.44 8.05
N LEU A 88 8.49 -23.47 8.55
CA LEU A 88 9.73 -22.99 7.93
C LEU A 88 10.80 -24.09 7.86
N GLY A 89 10.89 -24.98 8.87
CA GLY A 89 11.80 -26.13 8.86
C GLY A 89 11.48 -27.15 7.75
N ASN A 90 10.27 -27.16 7.24
CA ASN A 90 9.86 -28.05 6.13
C ASN A 90 10.08 -27.40 4.74
N ILE A 91 10.44 -26.12 4.69
CA ILE A 91 10.69 -25.42 3.43
C ILE A 91 12.06 -25.83 2.89
N THR A 92 12.05 -26.36 1.69
CA THR A 92 13.28 -26.74 0.99
C THR A 92 13.94 -25.53 0.37
N ASP A 93 15.24 -25.37 0.62
CA ASP A 93 16.05 -24.29 0.05
C ASP A 93 16.10 -24.37 -1.49
N VAL A 94 16.12 -23.21 -2.13
CA VAL A 94 16.21 -23.04 -3.59
C VAL A 94 17.46 -23.72 -4.19
N SER A 95 18.52 -23.87 -3.41
CA SER A 95 19.74 -24.55 -3.84
C SER A 95 19.53 -26.03 -4.26
N LYS A 96 18.46 -26.66 -3.75
CA LYS A 96 18.06 -28.02 -4.16
C LYS A 96 17.30 -28.06 -5.49
N TYR A 97 16.79 -26.90 -5.95
CA TYR A 97 16.15 -26.77 -7.25
C TYR A 97 17.15 -26.23 -8.26
N SER A 98 17.88 -27.12 -8.92
CA SER A 98 18.69 -26.75 -10.09
C SER A 98 17.76 -26.36 -11.23
N PHE A 99 17.47 -25.05 -11.36
CA PHE A 99 16.84 -24.52 -12.55
C PHE A 99 17.82 -24.61 -13.70
N VAL A 100 17.87 -25.75 -14.35
CA VAL A 100 18.44 -25.84 -15.69
C VAL A 100 17.52 -25.05 -16.58
N ARG A 101 17.83 -23.77 -16.76
CA ARG A 101 17.25 -22.98 -17.85
C ARG A 101 17.71 -23.66 -19.13
N LYS A 102 16.86 -24.50 -19.74
CA LYS A 102 17.05 -24.90 -21.12
C LYS A 102 17.22 -23.63 -21.93
N PRO A 103 18.35 -23.42 -22.63
CA PRO A 103 18.53 -22.25 -23.46
C PRO A 103 17.36 -22.22 -24.45
N HIS A 104 16.56 -21.15 -24.39
CA HIS A 104 15.53 -20.89 -25.38
C HIS A 104 16.24 -20.56 -26.68
N THR A 105 16.53 -21.57 -27.49
CA THR A 105 16.98 -21.37 -28.85
C THR A 105 15.85 -20.67 -29.59
N PRO A 106 16.05 -19.44 -30.07
CA PRO A 106 15.05 -18.83 -30.94
C PRO A 106 15.02 -19.68 -32.21
N LYS A 107 13.90 -20.34 -32.48
CA LYS A 107 13.67 -20.97 -33.78
C LYS A 107 13.86 -19.89 -34.83
N ALA A 108 14.91 -20.00 -35.62
CA ALA A 108 15.11 -19.18 -36.81
C ALA A 108 13.91 -19.39 -37.74
N GLY A 109 12.97 -18.46 -37.65
CA GLY A 109 11.84 -18.37 -38.56
C GLY A 109 12.34 -17.85 -39.89
N LYS A 110 12.16 -18.69 -40.89
CA LYS A 110 12.47 -18.47 -42.29
C LYS A 110 11.91 -17.13 -42.78
N THR A 111 12.82 -16.40 -43.42
CA THR A 111 12.52 -15.24 -44.27
C THR A 111 11.33 -15.45 -45.20
N ALA A 112 10.35 -14.60 -45.13
CA ALA A 112 9.34 -14.43 -46.17
C ALA A 112 9.28 -12.95 -46.56
N LYS A 113 9.93 -12.68 -47.66
CA LYS A 113 9.61 -11.83 -48.84
C LYS A 113 8.57 -10.71 -48.60
N LYS A 114 9.12 -9.49 -48.68
CA LYS A 114 8.75 -8.30 -49.46
C LYS A 114 7.36 -8.34 -50.15
N THR A 115 6.45 -7.49 -49.73
CA THR A 115 5.54 -6.80 -50.61
C THR A 115 5.30 -5.38 -50.06
N ALA A 116 5.69 -4.42 -50.91
CA ALA A 116 5.40 -3.01 -50.74
C ALA A 116 3.90 -2.78 -50.99
N GLY A 117 3.21 -2.17 -50.04
CA GLY A 117 1.81 -1.74 -50.17
C GLY A 117 1.67 -0.33 -49.63
N LYS A 118 1.74 0.65 -50.54
CA LYS A 118 1.27 2.03 -50.32
C LYS A 118 -0.12 2.05 -49.76
N ARG A 119 -0.36 2.66 -48.59
CA ARG A 119 -1.68 3.18 -48.25
C ARG A 119 -1.57 4.52 -47.54
N LYS A 120 -1.89 5.51 -48.30
CA LYS A 120 -2.70 6.73 -48.18
C LYS A 120 -3.04 7.16 -46.73
N VAL A 121 -2.54 8.36 -46.46
CA VAL A 121 -2.99 9.30 -45.43
C VAL A 121 -4.52 9.51 -45.52
N ALA A 122 -5.23 9.35 -44.41
CA ALA A 122 -6.54 9.90 -44.22
C ALA A 122 -6.59 10.69 -42.92
N LYS A 123 -6.54 12.01 -43.03
CA LYS A 123 -7.02 12.99 -42.08
C LYS A 123 -8.52 12.81 -41.89
N LYS A 124 -9.00 12.77 -40.63
CA LYS A 124 -10.19 13.51 -40.17
C LYS A 124 -10.49 13.17 -38.70
N ALA A 125 -10.25 14.12 -37.82
CA ALA A 125 -10.91 14.20 -36.53
C ALA A 125 -12.24 14.96 -36.72
N PRO A 126 -13.33 14.58 -36.03
CA PRO A 126 -14.40 15.52 -35.76
C PRO A 126 -14.48 15.89 -34.30
N ALA A 127 -14.47 17.18 -34.07
CA ALA A 127 -14.77 17.85 -32.83
C ALA A 127 -16.16 17.46 -32.31
N ARG A 128 -16.24 17.08 -31.02
CA ARG A 128 -17.51 16.97 -30.29
C ARG A 128 -17.79 18.27 -29.53
N LYS A 129 -18.83 18.94 -29.98
CA LYS A 129 -19.45 20.13 -29.39
C LYS A 129 -19.89 19.86 -27.95
N ALA A 130 -19.45 20.74 -27.05
CA ALA A 130 -19.99 20.87 -25.70
C ALA A 130 -21.40 21.51 -25.78
N THR A 131 -22.41 20.81 -25.32
CA THR A 131 -23.73 21.40 -25.07
C THR A 131 -23.82 21.84 -23.62
N ARG A 132 -23.70 23.13 -23.42
CA ARG A 132 -24.07 23.82 -22.17
C ARG A 132 -25.60 23.78 -22.02
N LYS A 133 -26.09 23.21 -20.92
CA LYS A 133 -27.49 23.42 -20.48
C LYS A 133 -27.58 24.70 -19.65
N PRO A 134 -28.60 25.54 -19.85
CA PRO A 134 -28.78 26.77 -19.11
C PRO A 134 -29.42 26.51 -17.74
N VAL A 135 -28.87 27.20 -16.74
CA VAL A 135 -29.39 27.27 -15.39
C VAL A 135 -30.70 28.06 -15.39
N ARG A 136 -31.79 27.45 -14.99
CA ARG A 136 -33.08 28.11 -14.74
C ARG A 136 -33.07 28.80 -13.36
N LYS A 137 -33.08 30.11 -13.37
CA LYS A 137 -33.42 30.95 -12.21
C LYS A 137 -34.88 30.72 -11.80
N ALA A 138 -35.09 30.23 -10.59
CA ALA A 138 -36.42 30.27 -9.99
C ALA A 138 -36.60 31.62 -9.25
N ARG A 139 -37.66 32.28 -9.64
CA ARG A 139 -38.10 33.60 -9.16
C ARG A 139 -38.96 33.40 -7.92
N LYS A 140 -38.74 34.29 -6.94
CA LYS A 140 -39.55 34.48 -5.73
C LYS A 140 -41.04 34.73 -6.04
N LYS A 141 -41.90 34.18 -5.21
CA LYS A 141 -43.01 34.86 -4.56
C LYS A 141 -43.24 34.24 -3.18
#